data_523429076f7df0a96dfe114938d3d02f
#
_entry.id   523429076f7df0a96dfe114938d3d02f
#
_cell.length_a   1.000
_cell.length_b   1.000
_cell.length_c   1.000
_cell.angle_alpha   90.00
_cell.angle_beta   90.00
_cell.angle_gamma   90.00
#
_symmetry.space_group_name_H-M   'P 1'
#
loop_
_entity.id
_entity.type
_entity.pdbx_description
1 polymer ?
#
loop_
_entity_poly.entity_id
_entity_poly.type
_entity_poly.pdbx_seq_one_letter_code
_entity_poly.pdbx_strand_id
1 'polypeptide(L)'
;TSIVNDDFGDVLGVFYGLTGESYTYRELEDQAKLIKDDLLKVKDVAKVEIYGIQTPVIDIRINPTILSNRGITTADIKRAFDGQNKVVDAGSIRNGETRIRIESTGNFYSLDDIRNLTIVSHSGEHFRLGDIARIEEGYQTPPQ
;
A
#
# COMPACT_ATOMS: atom_id res chain seq x y z
N THR A 1 -49.96 -8.73 24.09
CA THR A 1 -49.95 -8.02 22.79
C THR A 1 -48.55 -7.54 22.53
N SER A 2 -47.81 -8.26 21.69
CA SER A 2 -46.49 -7.87 21.26
C SER A 2 -46.63 -6.71 20.27
N ILE A 3 -46.11 -5.56 20.62
CA ILE A 3 -45.96 -4.47 19.68
C ILE A 3 -44.69 -4.75 18.90
N VAL A 4 -44.83 -5.18 17.64
CA VAL A 4 -43.72 -5.22 16.67
C VAL A 4 -43.55 -3.80 16.16
N ASN A 5 -42.48 -3.14 16.53
CA ASN A 5 -42.09 -1.86 15.98
C ASN A 5 -41.36 -2.12 14.66
N ASP A 6 -42.08 -2.00 13.54
CA ASP A 6 -41.57 -2.16 12.17
C ASP A 6 -41.06 -0.81 11.59
N ASP A 7 -40.80 0.15 12.43
CA ASP A 7 -40.23 1.45 12.03
C ASP A 7 -38.71 1.36 11.85
N PHE A 8 -38.26 0.45 11.00
CA PHE A 8 -36.97 0.58 10.34
C PHE A 8 -37.15 1.65 9.27
N GLY A 9 -36.84 2.90 9.61
CA GLY A 9 -36.92 4.00 8.68
C GLY A 9 -36.24 3.63 7.37
N ASP A 10 -36.86 3.94 6.25
CA ASP A 10 -36.34 3.73 4.91
C ASP A 10 -34.94 4.35 4.77
N VAL A 11 -33.89 3.55 4.93
CA VAL A 11 -32.53 3.96 4.67
C VAL A 11 -32.32 3.88 3.17
N LEU A 12 -32.46 5.02 2.49
CA LEU A 12 -32.14 5.12 1.07
C LEU A 12 -30.63 5.17 0.91
N GLY A 13 -30.05 4.13 0.32
CA GLY A 13 -28.66 4.10 -0.10
C GLY A 13 -28.52 4.58 -1.54
N VAL A 14 -27.59 5.51 -1.79
CA VAL A 14 -27.22 5.95 -3.13
C VAL A 14 -25.77 5.59 -3.37
N PHE A 15 -25.48 5.04 -4.54
CA PHE A 15 -24.14 4.68 -4.95
C PHE A 15 -23.70 5.52 -6.17
N TYR A 16 -22.58 6.23 -6.04
CA TYR A 16 -22.01 7.04 -7.11
C TYR A 16 -20.64 6.51 -7.52
N GLY A 17 -20.35 6.52 -8.80
CA GLY A 17 -19.00 6.27 -9.34
C GLY A 17 -18.27 7.58 -9.61
N LEU A 18 -17.06 7.71 -9.09
CA LEU A 18 -16.16 8.82 -9.39
C LEU A 18 -15.13 8.36 -10.42
N THR A 19 -15.10 9.00 -11.60
CA THR A 19 -14.18 8.69 -12.68
C THR A 19 -13.51 9.94 -13.21
N GLY A 20 -12.29 9.80 -13.72
CA GLY A 20 -11.57 10.91 -14.34
C GLY A 20 -10.40 10.40 -15.19
N GLU A 21 -10.44 10.63 -16.49
CA GLU A 21 -9.42 10.16 -17.45
C GLU A 21 -8.04 10.79 -17.24
N SER A 22 -7.99 11.99 -16.65
CA SER A 22 -6.75 12.74 -16.44
C SER A 22 -6.26 12.72 -14.99
N TYR A 23 -6.91 11.98 -14.12
CA TYR A 23 -6.60 11.94 -12.70
C TYR A 23 -5.93 10.63 -12.32
N THR A 24 -4.91 10.72 -11.48
CA THR A 24 -4.34 9.55 -10.80
C THR A 24 -5.30 9.01 -9.73
N TYR A 25 -5.15 7.76 -9.34
CA TYR A 25 -5.96 7.17 -8.25
C TYR A 25 -5.87 7.98 -6.95
N ARG A 26 -4.71 8.55 -6.64
CA ARG A 26 -4.51 9.38 -5.46
C ARG A 26 -5.32 10.68 -5.55
N GLU A 27 -5.31 11.34 -6.70
CA GLU A 27 -6.10 12.55 -6.90
C GLU A 27 -7.60 12.26 -6.84
N LEU A 28 -8.04 11.12 -7.39
CA LEU A 28 -9.44 10.66 -7.28
C LEU A 28 -9.81 10.36 -5.82
N GLU A 29 -8.92 9.75 -5.04
CA GLU A 29 -9.14 9.51 -3.62
C GLU A 29 -9.27 10.82 -2.84
N ASP A 30 -8.39 11.78 -3.08
CA ASP A 30 -8.44 13.10 -2.44
C ASP A 30 -9.75 13.83 -2.78
N GLN A 31 -10.17 13.78 -4.04
CA GLN A 31 -11.47 14.33 -4.45
C GLN A 31 -12.66 13.60 -3.81
N ALA A 32 -12.61 12.28 -3.72
CA ALA A 32 -13.65 11.50 -3.05
C ALA A 32 -13.77 11.86 -1.57
N LYS A 33 -12.66 12.10 -0.88
CA LYS A 33 -12.66 12.55 0.52
C LYS A 33 -13.30 13.92 0.67
N LEU A 34 -12.98 14.88 -0.21
CA LEU A 34 -13.60 16.20 -0.20
C LEU A 34 -15.12 16.12 -0.42
N ILE A 35 -15.55 15.32 -1.40
CA ILE A 35 -16.97 15.08 -1.68
C ILE A 35 -17.65 14.43 -0.46
N LYS A 36 -17.02 13.45 0.18
CA LYS A 36 -17.53 12.84 1.40
C LYS A 36 -17.76 13.87 2.49
N ASP A 37 -16.78 14.74 2.74
CA ASP A 37 -16.88 15.75 3.77
C ASP A 37 -17.99 16.78 3.49
N ASP A 38 -18.20 17.12 2.24
CA ASP A 38 -19.28 18.02 1.83
C ASP A 38 -20.64 17.33 1.91
N LEU A 39 -20.76 16.06 1.52
CA LEU A 39 -22.00 15.31 1.64
C LEU A 39 -22.43 15.12 3.10
N LEU A 40 -21.50 14.91 4.02
CA LEU A 40 -21.80 14.78 5.45
C LEU A 40 -22.34 16.07 6.09
N LYS A 41 -22.18 17.22 5.43
CA LYS A 41 -22.77 18.50 5.86
C LYS A 41 -24.23 18.65 5.41
N VAL A 42 -24.69 17.84 4.47
CA VAL A 42 -26.07 17.89 3.98
C VAL A 42 -26.99 17.28 5.02
N LYS A 43 -28.12 17.97 5.28
CA LYS A 43 -29.15 17.48 6.19
C LYS A 43 -29.65 16.10 5.73
N ASP A 44 -29.88 15.21 6.68
CA ASP A 44 -30.40 13.86 6.47
C ASP A 44 -29.40 12.86 5.84
N VAL A 45 -28.14 13.23 5.64
CA VAL A 45 -27.06 12.30 5.30
C VAL A 45 -26.45 11.76 6.59
N ALA A 46 -26.68 10.47 6.85
CA ALA A 46 -26.22 9.82 8.07
C ALA A 46 -24.80 9.27 7.94
N LYS A 47 -24.43 8.74 6.77
CA LYS A 47 -23.17 8.06 6.54
C LYS A 47 -22.74 8.16 5.07
N VAL A 48 -21.45 8.36 4.84
CA VAL A 48 -20.83 8.28 3.51
C VAL A 48 -19.61 7.36 3.59
N GLU A 49 -19.59 6.36 2.73
CA GLU A 49 -18.47 5.42 2.61
C GLU A 49 -17.83 5.54 1.23
N ILE A 50 -16.50 5.41 1.18
CA ILE A 50 -15.74 5.41 -0.06
C ILE A 50 -15.26 3.98 -0.29
N TYR A 51 -15.54 3.44 -1.46
CA TYR A 51 -15.10 2.11 -1.89
C TYR A 51 -14.16 2.21 -3.08
N GLY A 52 -13.35 1.17 -3.27
CA GLY A 52 -12.44 1.09 -4.40
C GLY A 52 -11.16 1.90 -4.22
N ILE A 53 -10.82 2.29 -3.00
CA ILE A 53 -9.53 2.91 -2.72
C ILE A 53 -8.42 1.92 -3.03
N GLN A 54 -7.45 2.37 -3.85
CA GLN A 54 -6.26 1.59 -4.14
C GLN A 54 -5.09 2.10 -3.28
N THR A 55 -4.62 1.24 -2.41
CA THR A 55 -3.43 1.54 -1.61
C THR A 55 -2.19 1.46 -2.50
N PRO A 56 -1.41 2.55 -2.63
CA PRO A 56 -0.16 2.49 -3.35
C PRO A 56 0.83 1.59 -2.62
N VAL A 57 1.53 0.77 -3.38
CA VAL A 57 2.52 -0.17 -2.87
C VAL A 57 3.82 -0.07 -3.65
N ILE A 58 4.92 -0.39 -3.00
CA ILE A 58 6.22 -0.56 -3.64
C ILE A 58 6.53 -2.04 -3.65
N ASP A 59 6.65 -2.61 -4.84
CA ASP A 59 7.05 -4.00 -5.04
C ASP A 59 8.57 -4.08 -5.26
N ILE A 60 9.22 -4.86 -4.42
CA ILE A 60 10.65 -5.14 -4.49
C ILE A 60 10.82 -6.60 -4.84
N ARG A 61 11.46 -6.88 -5.96
CA ARG A 61 11.75 -8.24 -6.43
C ARG A 61 13.24 -8.46 -6.46
N ILE A 62 13.69 -9.52 -5.82
CA ILE A 62 15.09 -9.84 -5.70
C ILE A 62 15.33 -11.25 -6.25
N ASN A 63 16.25 -11.34 -7.21
CA ASN A 63 16.66 -12.63 -7.76
C ASN A 63 17.50 -13.38 -6.72
N PRO A 64 17.14 -14.63 -6.35
CA PRO A 64 17.87 -15.41 -5.37
C PRO A 64 19.31 -15.68 -5.77
N THR A 65 19.62 -15.76 -7.06
CA THR A 65 20.98 -15.91 -7.55
C THR A 65 21.85 -14.71 -7.18
N ILE A 66 21.31 -13.49 -7.28
CA ILE A 66 22.01 -12.26 -6.87
C ILE A 66 22.27 -12.27 -5.36
N LEU A 67 21.27 -12.67 -4.57
CA LEU A 67 21.43 -12.79 -3.11
C LEU A 67 22.54 -13.77 -2.74
N SER A 68 22.52 -14.96 -3.34
CA SER A 68 23.53 -16.00 -3.09
C SER A 68 24.93 -15.56 -3.50
N ASN A 69 25.07 -14.94 -4.67
CA ASN A 69 26.37 -14.47 -5.18
C ASN A 69 26.96 -13.31 -4.34
N ARG A 70 26.13 -12.53 -3.70
CA ARG A 70 26.52 -11.38 -2.87
C ARG A 70 26.57 -11.71 -1.38
N GLY A 71 26.24 -12.94 -0.99
CA GLY A 71 26.20 -13.35 0.41
C GLY A 71 25.17 -12.59 1.24
N ILE A 72 24.05 -12.23 0.63
CA ILE A 72 22.95 -11.51 1.28
C ILE A 72 21.82 -12.49 1.61
N THR A 73 21.34 -12.43 2.84
CA THR A 73 20.18 -13.21 3.31
C THR A 73 18.94 -12.34 3.38
N THR A 74 17.77 -12.98 3.39
CA THR A 74 16.49 -12.28 3.66
C THR A 74 16.50 -11.57 5.02
N ALA A 75 17.20 -12.14 6.01
CA ALA A 75 17.37 -11.53 7.32
C ALA A 75 18.19 -10.21 7.24
N ASP A 76 19.19 -10.15 6.38
CA ASP A 76 19.99 -8.93 6.17
C ASP A 76 19.13 -7.82 5.58
N ILE A 77 18.27 -8.15 4.62
CA ILE A 77 17.33 -7.22 4.02
C ILE A 77 16.33 -6.72 5.05
N LYS A 78 15.74 -7.62 5.83
CA LYS A 78 14.79 -7.26 6.90
C LYS A 78 15.44 -6.31 7.91
N ARG A 79 16.66 -6.59 8.33
CA ARG A 79 17.42 -5.74 9.27
C ARG A 79 17.64 -4.33 8.73
N ALA A 80 17.90 -4.20 7.42
CA ALA A 80 18.07 -2.90 6.78
C ALA A 80 16.77 -2.07 6.82
N PHE A 81 15.63 -2.70 6.62
CA PHE A 81 14.32 -2.03 6.74
C PHE A 81 14.00 -1.67 8.19
N ASP A 82 14.22 -2.60 9.13
CA ASP A 82 13.97 -2.39 10.56
C ASP A 82 14.82 -1.22 11.11
N GLY A 83 16.07 -1.10 10.66
CA GLY A 83 16.97 -0.01 11.04
C GLY A 83 16.48 1.39 10.65
N GLN A 84 15.53 1.49 9.73
CA GLN A 84 14.90 2.76 9.33
C GLN A 84 13.46 2.91 9.85
N ASN A 85 13.06 2.16 10.88
CA ASN A 85 11.70 2.12 11.42
C ASN A 85 10.63 1.79 10.37
N LYS A 86 11.01 0.97 9.39
CA LYS A 86 10.12 0.54 8.31
C LYS A 86 9.65 -0.87 8.59
N VAL A 87 8.39 -0.99 8.96
CA VAL A 87 7.76 -2.30 9.13
C VAL A 87 7.51 -2.88 7.73
N VAL A 88 8.21 -3.95 7.43
CA VAL A 88 8.03 -4.70 6.18
C VAL A 88 7.45 -6.06 6.53
N ASP A 89 6.33 -6.39 5.93
CA ASP A 89 5.84 -7.76 5.97
C ASP A 89 6.89 -8.68 5.35
N ALA A 90 7.24 -9.72 6.08
CA ALA A 90 8.23 -10.69 5.66
C ALA A 90 7.88 -11.21 4.26
N GLY A 91 8.75 -10.95 3.30
CA GLY A 91 8.51 -11.18 1.90
C GLY A 91 8.06 -12.61 1.59
N SER A 92 7.11 -12.72 0.70
CA SER A 92 6.69 -14.00 0.17
C SER A 92 7.65 -14.46 -0.93
N ILE A 93 8.06 -15.73 -0.88
CA ILE A 93 8.80 -16.35 -1.97
C ILE A 93 7.76 -16.86 -2.97
N ARG A 94 7.73 -16.26 -4.17
CA ARG A 94 6.92 -16.75 -5.29
C ARG A 94 7.82 -17.05 -6.48
N ASN A 95 7.67 -18.21 -7.08
CA ASN A 95 8.42 -18.64 -8.26
C ASN A 95 9.95 -18.55 -8.12
N GLY A 96 10.49 -18.76 -6.90
CA GLY A 96 11.92 -18.66 -6.62
C GLY A 96 12.46 -17.24 -6.46
N GLU A 97 11.67 -16.21 -6.68
CA GLU A 97 12.03 -14.81 -6.39
C GLU A 97 11.59 -14.40 -4.99
N THR A 98 12.44 -13.66 -4.30
CA THR A 98 12.06 -12.99 -3.06
C THR A 98 11.31 -11.71 -3.41
N ARG A 99 10.05 -11.62 -3.03
CA ARG A 99 9.20 -10.46 -3.23
C ARG A 99 8.86 -9.82 -1.91
N ILE A 100 9.18 -8.54 -1.79
CA ILE A 100 8.84 -7.72 -0.63
C ILE A 100 7.88 -6.64 -1.11
N ARG A 101 6.76 -6.50 -0.42
CA ARG A 101 5.77 -5.46 -0.69
C ARG A 101 5.71 -4.51 0.49
N ILE A 102 5.81 -3.22 0.20
CA ILE A 102 5.70 -2.16 1.19
C ILE A 102 4.48 -1.33 0.85
N GLU A 103 3.58 -1.17 1.79
CA GLU A 103 2.47 -0.22 1.67
C GLU A 103 3.00 1.19 1.81
N SER A 104 2.79 2.00 0.79
CA SER A 104 3.15 3.41 0.80
C SER A 104 2.01 4.22 1.44
N THR A 105 1.88 4.12 2.74
CA THR A 105 0.92 4.92 3.51
C THR A 105 1.53 6.28 3.83
N GLY A 106 1.09 7.31 3.11
CA GLY A 106 1.50 8.69 3.37
C GLY A 106 2.89 9.04 2.84
N ASN A 107 3.44 10.15 3.31
CA ASN A 107 4.64 10.81 2.79
C ASN A 107 5.97 10.13 3.12
N PHE A 108 5.98 8.85 3.51
CA PHE A 108 7.16 8.28 4.17
C PHE A 108 8.16 7.56 3.25
N TYR A 109 7.79 7.25 2.00
CA TYR A 109 8.71 6.53 1.12
C TYR A 109 8.67 7.10 -0.30
N SER A 110 9.73 7.74 -0.71
CA SER A 110 10.00 7.92 -2.12
C SER A 110 10.66 6.64 -2.67
N LEU A 111 10.48 6.40 -3.96
CA LEU A 111 11.17 5.32 -4.66
C LEU A 111 12.69 5.42 -4.47
N ASP A 112 13.22 6.65 -4.46
CA ASP A 112 14.64 6.92 -4.29
C ASP A 112 15.14 6.54 -2.89
N ASP A 113 14.35 6.76 -1.85
CA ASP A 113 14.71 6.34 -0.49
C ASP A 113 14.84 4.82 -0.39
N ILE A 114 13.94 4.08 -1.06
CA ILE A 114 14.00 2.62 -1.11
C ILE A 114 15.18 2.14 -1.95
N ARG A 115 15.43 2.75 -3.09
CA ARG A 115 16.59 2.40 -3.94
C ARG A 115 17.92 2.64 -3.25
N ASN A 116 18.01 3.68 -2.45
CA ASN A 116 19.22 4.07 -1.73
C ASN A 116 19.40 3.36 -0.38
N LEU A 117 18.46 2.48 -0.01
CA LEU A 117 18.57 1.70 1.22
C LEU A 117 19.84 0.86 1.19
N THR A 118 20.66 0.99 2.23
CA THR A 118 21.89 0.23 2.38
C THR A 118 21.61 -1.13 3.00
N ILE A 119 21.96 -2.20 2.30
CA ILE A 119 21.92 -3.57 2.80
C ILE A 119 23.33 -3.98 3.18
N VAL A 120 23.52 -4.45 4.40
CA VAL A 120 24.79 -5.01 4.88
C VAL A 120 24.73 -6.52 4.79
N SER A 121 25.62 -7.12 3.99
CA SER A 121 25.70 -8.57 3.86
C SER A 121 26.25 -9.22 5.14
N HIS A 122 26.12 -10.52 5.21
CA HIS A 122 26.70 -11.30 6.32
C HIS A 122 28.22 -11.14 6.45
N SER A 123 28.92 -10.89 5.35
CA SER A 123 30.36 -10.62 5.31
C SER A 123 30.74 -9.16 5.63
N GLY A 124 29.77 -8.29 5.85
CA GLY A 124 29.99 -6.86 6.14
C GLY A 124 30.08 -5.97 4.91
N GLU A 125 29.86 -6.49 3.71
CA GLU A 125 29.79 -5.66 2.50
C GLU A 125 28.49 -4.87 2.42
N HIS A 126 28.58 -3.65 1.90
CA HIS A 126 27.45 -2.74 1.75
C HIS A 126 26.95 -2.75 0.31
N PHE A 127 25.63 -2.92 0.14
CA PHE A 127 24.96 -2.88 -1.16
C PHE A 127 23.79 -1.90 -1.09
N ARG A 128 23.51 -1.24 -2.20
CA ARG A 128 22.29 -0.47 -2.37
C ARG A 128 21.18 -1.41 -2.85
N LEU A 129 19.99 -1.27 -2.28
CA LEU A 129 18.85 -2.12 -2.67
C LEU A 129 18.53 -2.01 -4.15
N GLY A 130 18.64 -0.81 -4.73
CA GLY A 130 18.41 -0.58 -6.16
C GLY A 130 19.38 -1.32 -7.08
N ASP A 131 20.57 -1.72 -6.59
CA ASP A 131 21.56 -2.45 -7.37
C ASP A 131 21.33 -3.97 -7.38
N ILE A 132 20.58 -4.49 -6.40
CA ILE A 132 20.33 -5.93 -6.23
C ILE A 132 18.86 -6.33 -6.45
N ALA A 133 17.97 -5.35 -6.53
CA ALA A 133 16.54 -5.56 -6.62
C ALA A 133 15.91 -4.75 -7.73
N ARG A 134 14.82 -5.27 -8.28
CA ARG A 134 13.90 -4.52 -9.13
C ARG A 134 12.80 -3.89 -8.25
N ILE A 135 12.67 -2.58 -8.32
CA ILE A 135 11.76 -1.81 -7.47
C ILE A 135 10.75 -1.10 -8.37
N GLU A 136 9.48 -1.39 -8.16
CA GLU A 136 8.38 -0.85 -8.96
C GLU A 136 7.28 -0.31 -8.05
N GLU A 137 6.70 0.81 -8.44
CA GLU A 137 5.47 1.32 -7.82
C GLU A 137 4.26 0.66 -8.46
N GLY A 138 3.26 0.40 -7.65
CA GLY A 138 1.99 -0.17 -8.07
C GLY A 138 0.89 0.10 -7.07
N TYR A 139 -0.21 -0.58 -7.25
CA TYR A 139 -1.33 -0.51 -6.33
C TYR A 139 -1.68 -1.90 -5.81
N GLN A 140 -2.20 -1.96 -4.60
CA GLN A 140 -2.67 -3.21 -4.03
C GLN A 140 -3.85 -3.75 -4.84
N THR A 141 -3.77 -5.01 -5.21
CA THR A 141 -4.83 -5.72 -5.93
C THR A 141 -5.27 -6.91 -5.10
N PRO A 142 -6.57 -7.12 -4.85
CA PRO A 142 -7.69 -6.26 -5.24
C PRO A 142 -7.78 -4.96 -4.42
N PRO A 143 -8.47 -3.93 -4.93
CA PRO A 143 -8.77 -2.70 -4.18
C PRO A 143 -9.60 -3.03 -2.93
N GLN A 144 -9.38 -2.30 -1.85
CA GLN A 144 -10.16 -2.42 -0.62
C GLN A 144 -11.37 -1.52 -0.62
#